data_50b29a5df6920078f7f85dca183611c8
#
_entry.id   50b29a5df6920078f7f85dca183611c8
#
_cell.length_a   1.000
_cell.length_b   1.000
_cell.length_c   1.000
_cell.angle_alpha   90.00
_cell.angle_beta   90.00
_cell.angle_gamma   90.00
#
_symmetry.space_group_name_H-M   'P 1'
#
loop_
_entity.id
_entity.type
_entity.pdbx_description
1 polymer ?
#
loop_
_entity_poly.entity_id
_entity_poly.type
_entity_poly.pdbx_seq_one_letter_code
_entity_poly.pdbx_strand_id
1 'polypeptide(L)'
;MASLFTLAALRARYAARPEAVRDVVDEVLARVDASSDPAIFISRVEDGALQSAARDLLARAPDPESLPLWGVPYAVKDNIDVAGMETTAACPAYAYRPAADATVVERLKAAGALLVGKTNLDQFATGLNGTRSPYGAPRSVFNAEYVSGGSSSGSAVAVAAGLVAFSLGTDTAGSGRVPAAFNNIVGIKPTPGRVSAAGVVPACRSLDSVNVFAASLADGVFVRRLIEGFDARDPYSVEPELRGLRAQPRVGVLAAKDREFYGDGDCAALYAQAVARGASLGWEMVEFDYAPFLAIASLLYEGPWLAERLAAIEPFLDAQPDALDPTVRGLIESAREFSAADAFRGQYRLKALLREADAVAKKFDFLLLPTAPTIHKVEAMRADPVRLNAQFGRYTNFVNFCAMAAIAVPSGFRGDGLPFGVTLIAPGHCDDALAPFAAAFHEASGCGAGAGKEKVALAPETADDGRIEIVVVGAHLTGQPLNRELTDGGGFLVEATRTAGDYRLFVLPDTTPSKPGLIREPGFAGPGLEVEVWSLPAESFGRFVNAIPAPLGVGKVTLANGRAATGFLCESHSLQGAREITALGGWRRYLDRERGVRHAGQ
;
A
#
# COMPACT_ATOMS: atom_id res chain seq x y z
N MET A 1 -13.53 14.85 21.19
CA MET A 1 -12.78 13.69 20.70
C MET A 1 -11.29 13.99 20.90
N ALA A 2 -10.49 12.97 21.25
CA ALA A 2 -9.06 13.15 21.39
C ALA A 2 -8.43 13.36 20.01
N SER A 3 -7.37 14.20 19.93
CA SER A 3 -6.62 14.38 18.68
C SER A 3 -5.88 13.11 18.28
N LEU A 4 -5.72 12.88 16.98
CA LEU A 4 -4.99 11.71 16.46
C LEU A 4 -3.50 11.81 16.81
N PHE A 5 -2.89 10.68 17.16
CA PHE A 5 -1.45 10.57 17.20
C PHE A 5 -0.91 10.48 15.77
N THR A 6 -0.03 11.42 15.39
CA THR A 6 0.72 11.34 14.12
C THR A 6 2.21 11.25 14.43
N LEU A 7 2.99 10.61 13.54
CA LEU A 7 4.44 10.50 13.73
C LEU A 7 5.09 11.88 13.84
N ALA A 8 4.67 12.82 13.00
CA ALA A 8 5.21 14.20 13.02
C ALA A 8 4.95 14.89 14.38
N ALA A 9 3.72 14.80 14.91
CA ALA A 9 3.38 15.41 16.19
C ALA A 9 4.13 14.77 17.36
N LEU A 10 4.27 13.44 17.36
CA LEU A 10 5.02 12.71 18.39
C LEU A 10 6.51 13.05 18.34
N ARG A 11 7.13 13.06 17.16
CA ARG A 11 8.54 13.44 16.96
C ARG A 11 8.80 14.85 17.47
N ALA A 12 7.96 15.83 17.09
CA ALA A 12 8.09 17.20 17.58
C ALA A 12 7.99 17.29 19.11
N ARG A 13 7.06 16.52 19.72
CA ARG A 13 6.89 16.47 21.17
C ARG A 13 8.11 15.87 21.87
N TYR A 14 8.71 14.81 21.29
CA TYR A 14 9.88 14.14 21.86
C TYR A 14 11.18 14.93 21.62
N ALA A 15 11.36 15.57 20.48
CA ALA A 15 12.49 16.47 20.21
C ALA A 15 12.52 17.64 21.19
N ALA A 16 11.34 18.19 21.53
CA ALA A 16 11.25 19.25 22.54
C ALA A 16 11.57 18.76 23.96
N ARG A 17 11.18 17.55 24.31
CA ARG A 17 11.36 16.94 25.63
C ARG A 17 11.28 15.40 25.53
N PRO A 18 12.42 14.68 25.56
CA PRO A 18 12.42 13.22 25.45
C PRO A 18 11.57 12.51 26.52
N GLU A 19 11.54 13.03 27.75
CA GLU A 19 10.73 12.49 28.85
C GLU A 19 9.21 12.52 28.56
N ALA A 20 8.76 13.29 27.56
CA ALA A 20 7.36 13.33 27.13
C ALA A 20 6.84 11.96 26.64
N VAL A 21 7.72 11.00 26.39
CA VAL A 21 7.29 9.62 26.08
C VAL A 21 6.46 9.01 27.20
N ARG A 22 6.75 9.36 28.47
CA ARG A 22 5.96 8.91 29.63
C ARG A 22 4.57 9.52 29.61
N ASP A 23 4.47 10.83 29.34
CA ASP A 23 3.19 11.52 29.25
C ASP A 23 2.33 10.98 28.09
N VAL A 24 2.97 10.61 26.96
CA VAL A 24 2.26 9.98 25.83
C VAL A 24 1.74 8.61 26.20
N VAL A 25 2.51 7.80 26.94
CA VAL A 25 2.03 6.50 27.45
C VAL A 25 0.85 6.68 28.40
N ASP A 26 0.95 7.61 29.36
CA ASP A 26 -0.15 7.90 30.30
C ASP A 26 -1.40 8.41 29.55
N GLU A 27 -1.21 9.23 28.52
CA GLU A 27 -2.29 9.69 27.63
C GLU A 27 -2.94 8.53 26.86
N VAL A 28 -2.16 7.60 26.32
CA VAL A 28 -2.66 6.39 25.64
C VAL A 28 -3.49 5.55 26.60
N LEU A 29 -2.98 5.26 27.79
CA LEU A 29 -3.69 4.47 28.80
C LEU A 29 -5.00 5.13 29.19
N ALA A 30 -4.98 6.44 29.46
CA ALA A 30 -6.19 7.20 29.79
C ALA A 30 -7.23 7.19 28.66
N ARG A 31 -6.80 7.30 27.39
CA ARG A 31 -7.69 7.25 26.23
C ARG A 31 -8.31 5.86 26.05
N VAL A 32 -7.51 4.80 26.23
CA VAL A 32 -8.00 3.41 26.12
C VAL A 32 -8.99 3.11 27.22
N ASP A 33 -8.73 3.54 28.46
CA ASP A 33 -9.64 3.34 29.60
C ASP A 33 -10.95 4.16 29.47
N ALA A 34 -10.86 5.34 28.86
CA ALA A 34 -12.04 6.17 28.60
C ALA A 34 -12.84 5.73 27.36
N SER A 35 -12.35 4.74 26.60
CA SER A 35 -13.05 4.25 25.41
C SER A 35 -14.36 3.58 25.79
N SER A 36 -15.46 4.00 25.14
CA SER A 36 -16.78 3.39 25.32
C SER A 36 -16.95 2.05 24.60
N ASP A 37 -15.98 1.65 23.78
CA ASP A 37 -16.02 0.39 23.03
C ASP A 37 -14.96 -0.60 23.58
N PRO A 38 -15.36 -1.52 24.49
CA PRO A 38 -14.45 -2.48 25.08
C PRO A 38 -14.01 -3.58 24.10
N ALA A 39 -14.66 -3.68 22.94
CA ALA A 39 -14.38 -4.72 21.95
C ALA A 39 -13.17 -4.40 21.06
N ILE A 40 -12.53 -3.24 21.19
CA ILE A 40 -11.40 -2.84 20.33
C ILE A 40 -10.18 -3.75 20.55
N PHE A 41 -9.85 -4.07 21.81
CA PHE A 41 -8.72 -4.91 22.17
C PHE A 41 -9.18 -6.27 22.72
N ILE A 42 -8.51 -7.34 22.30
CA ILE A 42 -8.63 -8.67 22.93
C ILE A 42 -7.74 -8.72 24.18
N SER A 43 -6.52 -8.20 24.07
CA SER A 43 -5.59 -8.11 25.19
C SER A 43 -4.78 -6.82 25.11
N ARG A 44 -4.46 -6.25 26.28
CA ARG A 44 -3.61 -5.06 26.40
C ARG A 44 -2.30 -5.45 27.10
N VAL A 45 -1.24 -4.71 26.80
CA VAL A 45 -0.06 -4.73 27.63
C VAL A 45 -0.43 -4.13 28.98
N GLU A 46 0.02 -4.75 30.08
CA GLU A 46 -0.23 -4.21 31.43
C GLU A 46 0.31 -2.79 31.55
N ASP A 47 -0.45 -1.90 32.18
CA ASP A 47 -0.11 -0.47 32.29
C ASP A 47 1.29 -0.25 32.84
N GLY A 48 1.64 -0.95 33.92
CA GLY A 48 2.98 -0.89 34.51
C GLY A 48 4.10 -1.39 33.58
N ALA A 49 3.81 -2.36 32.71
CA ALA A 49 4.76 -2.87 31.73
C ALA A 49 4.95 -1.87 30.58
N LEU A 50 3.88 -1.21 30.09
CA LEU A 50 3.97 -0.19 29.07
C LEU A 50 4.74 1.06 29.56
N GLN A 51 4.48 1.50 30.80
CA GLN A 51 5.22 2.56 31.46
C GLN A 51 6.70 2.18 31.69
N SER A 52 7.00 0.90 32.01
CA SER A 52 8.37 0.41 32.10
C SER A 52 9.07 0.45 30.75
N ALA A 53 8.39 -0.01 29.69
CA ALA A 53 8.94 0.01 28.33
C ALA A 53 9.33 1.44 27.88
N ALA A 54 8.54 2.45 28.25
CA ALA A 54 8.86 3.84 27.98
C ALA A 54 10.12 4.32 28.76
N ARG A 55 10.25 3.92 30.05
CA ARG A 55 11.46 4.22 30.84
C ARG A 55 12.70 3.54 30.29
N ASP A 56 12.57 2.26 29.91
CA ASP A 56 13.68 1.46 29.37
C ASP A 56 14.13 2.00 28.00
N LEU A 57 13.16 2.43 27.17
CA LEU A 57 13.46 3.09 25.90
C LEU A 57 14.26 4.38 26.12
N LEU A 58 13.82 5.25 27.03
CA LEU A 58 14.50 6.48 27.35
C LEU A 58 15.92 6.25 27.91
N ALA A 59 16.10 5.17 28.70
CA ALA A 59 17.41 4.83 29.28
C ALA A 59 18.39 4.27 28.22
N ARG A 60 17.92 3.37 27.32
CA ARG A 60 18.77 2.72 26.31
C ARG A 60 19.00 3.55 25.05
N ALA A 61 18.10 4.46 24.74
CA ALA A 61 18.11 5.32 23.56
C ALA A 61 17.63 6.73 23.97
N PRO A 62 18.45 7.51 24.69
CA PRO A 62 18.02 8.82 25.23
C PRO A 62 17.78 9.87 24.15
N ASP A 63 18.32 9.68 22.95
CA ASP A 63 18.07 10.52 21.79
C ASP A 63 16.89 9.99 20.98
N PRO A 64 15.75 10.74 20.91
CA PRO A 64 14.58 10.35 20.14
C PRO A 64 14.84 10.19 18.64
N GLU A 65 15.89 10.80 18.08
CA GLU A 65 16.25 10.70 16.66
C GLU A 65 17.03 9.39 16.36
N SER A 66 17.51 8.70 17.40
CA SER A 66 18.30 7.47 17.26
C SER A 66 17.52 6.27 16.73
N LEU A 67 16.17 6.28 16.85
CA LEU A 67 15.30 5.20 16.38
C LEU A 67 14.10 5.78 15.59
N PRO A 68 13.75 5.19 14.43
CA PRO A 68 12.77 5.78 13.51
C PRO A 68 11.33 5.85 14.07
N LEU A 69 10.95 4.98 15.01
CA LEU A 69 9.66 4.97 15.69
C LEU A 69 9.79 5.14 17.21
N TRP A 70 10.80 5.86 17.65
CA TRP A 70 11.09 6.07 19.07
C TRP A 70 9.84 6.55 19.84
N GLY A 71 9.36 5.71 20.78
CA GLY A 71 8.24 6.02 21.65
C GLY A 71 6.85 6.06 20.97
N VAL A 72 6.73 5.64 19.72
CA VAL A 72 5.46 5.68 18.98
C VAL A 72 4.53 4.55 19.43
N PRO A 73 3.31 4.85 19.96
CA PRO A 73 2.36 3.84 20.39
C PRO A 73 1.68 3.17 19.20
N TYR A 74 1.64 1.82 19.20
CA TYR A 74 0.98 1.03 18.16
C TYR A 74 0.22 -0.16 18.71
N ALA A 75 -0.64 -0.76 17.87
CA ALA A 75 -1.34 -2.00 18.17
C ALA A 75 -1.18 -3.01 17.03
N VAL A 76 -1.42 -4.28 17.32
CA VAL A 76 -1.40 -5.35 16.33
C VAL A 76 -2.66 -6.20 16.40
N LYS A 77 -3.13 -6.69 15.26
CA LYS A 77 -4.25 -7.64 15.20
C LYS A 77 -3.89 -8.93 15.92
N ASP A 78 -4.85 -9.54 16.62
CA ASP A 78 -4.58 -10.68 17.51
C ASP A 78 -4.27 -12.01 16.80
N ASN A 79 -4.18 -12.01 15.48
CA ASN A 79 -3.58 -13.12 14.74
C ASN A 79 -2.09 -12.92 14.43
N ILE A 80 -1.45 -11.84 14.92
CA ILE A 80 -0.02 -11.55 14.79
C ILE A 80 0.66 -11.84 16.11
N ASP A 81 1.68 -12.69 16.10
CA ASP A 81 2.38 -13.13 17.29
C ASP A 81 3.20 -12.02 17.95
N VAL A 82 3.06 -11.93 19.26
CA VAL A 82 3.86 -11.10 20.16
C VAL A 82 4.40 -11.99 21.27
N ALA A 83 5.70 -12.12 21.38
CA ALA A 83 6.32 -12.94 22.42
C ALA A 83 5.83 -12.56 23.82
N GLY A 84 5.38 -13.56 24.59
CA GLY A 84 4.87 -13.38 25.94
C GLY A 84 3.40 -12.94 26.06
N MET A 85 2.73 -12.54 24.98
CA MET A 85 1.29 -12.29 24.92
C MET A 85 0.58 -13.47 24.25
N GLU A 86 -0.66 -13.76 24.65
CA GLU A 86 -1.46 -14.79 23.99
C GLU A 86 -1.87 -14.36 22.59
N THR A 87 -1.84 -15.30 21.64
CA THR A 87 -2.43 -15.20 20.31
C THR A 87 -3.66 -16.08 20.28
N THR A 88 -4.83 -15.50 20.04
CA THR A 88 -6.11 -16.22 20.04
C THR A 88 -6.77 -16.28 18.68
N ALA A 89 -6.40 -15.41 17.73
CA ALA A 89 -7.11 -15.19 16.47
C ALA A 89 -8.63 -15.01 16.64
N ALA A 90 -9.04 -14.34 17.73
CA ALA A 90 -10.42 -14.18 18.21
C ALA A 90 -11.12 -15.51 18.55
N CYS A 91 -10.39 -16.56 18.91
CA CYS A 91 -10.90 -17.82 19.42
C CYS A 91 -10.23 -18.16 20.75
N PRO A 92 -10.90 -17.95 21.93
CA PRO A 92 -10.27 -18.16 23.24
C PRO A 92 -9.71 -19.58 23.43
N ALA A 93 -10.38 -20.59 22.88
CA ALA A 93 -9.92 -21.97 22.98
C ALA A 93 -8.70 -22.31 22.10
N TYR A 94 -8.37 -21.45 21.13
CA TYR A 94 -7.18 -21.56 20.27
C TYR A 94 -5.94 -20.93 20.91
N ALA A 95 -6.09 -20.23 22.02
CA ALA A 95 -5.03 -19.43 22.63
C ALA A 95 -3.72 -20.20 22.82
N TYR A 96 -2.62 -19.59 22.40
CA TYR A 96 -1.27 -20.05 22.70
C TYR A 96 -0.35 -18.85 22.97
N ARG A 97 0.78 -19.07 23.66
CA ARG A 97 1.80 -18.06 23.90
C ARG A 97 2.99 -18.29 22.95
N PRO A 98 3.21 -17.43 21.97
CA PRO A 98 4.34 -17.56 21.08
C PRO A 98 5.66 -17.32 21.82
N ALA A 99 6.69 -18.13 21.48
CA ALA A 99 8.03 -17.99 22.04
C ALA A 99 8.83 -16.84 21.43
N ALA A 100 8.44 -16.40 20.23
CA ALA A 100 9.09 -15.33 19.48
C ALA A 100 8.05 -14.35 18.91
N ASP A 101 8.48 -13.14 18.66
CA ASP A 101 7.68 -12.15 17.91
C ASP A 101 7.52 -12.55 16.44
N ALA A 102 6.42 -12.17 15.81
CA ALA A 102 6.33 -12.11 14.35
C ALA A 102 7.38 -11.13 13.81
N THR A 103 7.89 -11.38 12.60
CA THR A 103 8.93 -10.54 11.96
C THR A 103 8.58 -9.05 11.98
N VAL A 104 7.34 -8.71 11.69
CA VAL A 104 6.88 -7.31 11.68
C VAL A 104 6.92 -6.69 13.08
N VAL A 105 6.65 -7.45 14.13
CA VAL A 105 6.72 -7.00 15.53
C VAL A 105 8.18 -6.81 15.97
N GLU A 106 9.07 -7.75 15.60
CA GLU A 106 10.51 -7.62 15.84
C GLU A 106 11.05 -6.30 15.25
N ARG A 107 10.71 -6.03 13.97
CA ARG A 107 11.14 -4.81 13.27
C ARG A 107 10.60 -3.54 13.94
N LEU A 108 9.35 -3.52 14.35
CA LEU A 108 8.76 -2.37 15.05
C LEU A 108 9.37 -2.13 16.43
N LYS A 109 9.61 -3.18 17.21
CA LYS A 109 10.30 -3.09 18.50
C LYS A 109 11.74 -2.59 18.33
N ALA A 110 12.46 -3.08 17.32
CA ALA A 110 13.80 -2.61 16.97
C ALA A 110 13.80 -1.13 16.56
N ALA A 111 12.75 -0.67 15.90
CA ALA A 111 12.54 0.73 15.53
C ALA A 111 12.15 1.63 16.71
N GLY A 112 11.92 1.09 17.90
CA GLY A 112 11.60 1.85 19.11
C GLY A 112 10.11 2.08 19.38
N ALA A 113 9.22 1.42 18.63
CA ALA A 113 7.77 1.54 18.83
C ALA A 113 7.31 0.84 20.12
N LEU A 114 6.25 1.37 20.75
CA LEU A 114 5.68 0.86 22.00
C LEU A 114 4.34 0.18 21.72
N LEU A 115 4.27 -1.14 21.98
CA LEU A 115 3.04 -1.92 21.79
C LEU A 115 2.04 -1.63 22.90
N VAL A 116 0.82 -1.24 22.53
CA VAL A 116 -0.30 -0.99 23.46
C VAL A 116 -1.12 -2.27 23.70
N GLY A 117 -1.32 -3.09 22.69
CA GLY A 117 -2.09 -4.32 22.81
C GLY A 117 -2.40 -5.01 21.49
N LYS A 118 -3.14 -6.11 21.61
CA LYS A 118 -3.59 -6.93 20.51
C LYS A 118 -5.07 -6.69 20.25
N THR A 119 -5.42 -6.32 19.03
CA THR A 119 -6.75 -5.85 18.64
C THR A 119 -7.64 -6.96 18.14
N ASN A 120 -8.94 -6.75 18.30
CA ASN A 120 -10.00 -7.68 17.92
C ASN A 120 -10.12 -7.82 16.38
N LEU A 121 -10.69 -8.95 15.97
CA LEU A 121 -10.85 -9.32 14.57
C LEU A 121 -12.05 -10.25 14.34
N ASP A 122 -12.52 -10.40 13.11
CA ASP A 122 -13.34 -11.56 12.73
C ASP A 122 -12.51 -12.84 12.93
N GLN A 123 -13.05 -13.83 13.60
CA GLN A 123 -12.37 -15.05 14.03
C GLN A 123 -11.63 -15.74 12.86
N PHE A 124 -10.35 -16.09 13.08
CA PHE A 124 -9.43 -16.63 12.08
C PHE A 124 -9.37 -15.77 10.79
N ALA A 125 -9.49 -14.45 10.94
CA ALA A 125 -9.54 -13.49 9.86
C ALA A 125 -10.60 -13.83 8.76
N THR A 126 -11.68 -14.54 9.15
CA THR A 126 -12.74 -15.01 8.25
C THR A 126 -13.95 -14.09 8.30
N GLY A 127 -13.88 -12.96 7.61
CA GLY A 127 -14.93 -11.94 7.51
C GLY A 127 -14.39 -10.61 7.01
N LEU A 128 -15.32 -9.69 6.68
CA LEU A 128 -15.04 -8.30 6.29
C LEU A 128 -15.87 -7.30 7.11
N ASN A 129 -16.47 -7.74 8.22
CA ASN A 129 -17.50 -6.97 8.91
C ASN A 129 -17.19 -6.64 10.39
N GLY A 130 -16.33 -7.42 11.08
CA GLY A 130 -15.97 -7.20 12.48
C GLY A 130 -16.98 -7.68 13.50
N THR A 131 -17.97 -8.54 13.11
CA THR A 131 -19.00 -9.03 14.05
C THR A 131 -18.78 -10.48 14.51
N ARG A 132 -17.81 -11.19 13.94
CA ARG A 132 -17.55 -12.61 14.17
C ARG A 132 -16.48 -12.82 15.23
N SER A 133 -16.74 -12.34 16.44
CA SER A 133 -15.80 -12.44 17.55
C SER A 133 -16.54 -12.61 18.87
N PRO A 134 -16.15 -13.57 19.74
CA PRO A 134 -16.71 -13.73 21.08
C PRO A 134 -16.29 -12.61 22.04
N TYR A 135 -15.27 -11.82 21.70
CA TYR A 135 -14.85 -10.65 22.47
C TYR A 135 -15.71 -9.40 22.17
N GLY A 136 -16.77 -9.54 21.39
CA GLY A 136 -17.63 -8.45 20.96
C GLY A 136 -17.31 -7.96 19.56
N ALA A 137 -18.10 -6.99 19.08
CA ALA A 137 -17.96 -6.40 17.76
C ALA A 137 -17.50 -4.94 17.89
N PRO A 138 -16.25 -4.60 17.51
CA PRO A 138 -15.86 -3.20 17.44
C PRO A 138 -16.80 -2.41 16.53
N ARG A 139 -17.20 -1.22 16.96
CA ARG A 139 -18.21 -0.40 16.29
C ARG A 139 -17.57 0.66 15.41
N SER A 140 -18.29 1.08 14.38
CA SER A 140 -17.90 2.26 13.64
C SER A 140 -17.77 3.46 14.59
N VAL A 141 -16.65 4.19 14.48
CA VAL A 141 -16.42 5.40 15.29
C VAL A 141 -17.37 6.55 14.95
N PHE A 142 -18.13 6.44 13.85
CA PHE A 142 -19.10 7.43 13.40
C PHE A 142 -20.51 7.13 13.88
N ASN A 143 -20.89 5.85 13.95
CA ASN A 143 -22.21 5.43 14.43
C ASN A 143 -22.13 3.99 14.97
N ALA A 144 -22.31 3.82 16.28
CA ALA A 144 -22.20 2.53 16.97
C ALA A 144 -23.23 1.47 16.54
N GLU A 145 -24.26 1.82 15.77
CA GLU A 145 -25.19 0.83 15.21
C GLU A 145 -24.59 0.08 14.00
N TYR A 146 -23.53 0.62 13.38
CA TYR A 146 -22.95 0.10 12.15
C TYR A 146 -21.67 -0.69 12.44
N VAL A 147 -21.38 -1.63 11.52
CA VAL A 147 -20.14 -2.40 11.55
C VAL A 147 -18.92 -1.47 11.32
N SER A 148 -17.80 -1.80 11.95
CA SER A 148 -16.52 -1.11 11.71
C SER A 148 -15.78 -1.62 10.50
N GLY A 149 -16.31 -2.66 9.82
CA GLY A 149 -15.54 -3.43 8.85
C GLY A 149 -14.61 -4.42 9.53
N GLY A 150 -14.10 -5.37 8.73
CA GLY A 150 -13.26 -6.48 9.20
C GLY A 150 -12.40 -7.04 8.07
N SER A 151 -11.66 -8.11 8.34
CA SER A 151 -11.50 -8.75 9.64
C SER A 151 -10.66 -7.97 10.65
N SER A 152 -9.89 -6.94 10.26
CA SER A 152 -9.02 -6.15 11.15
C SER A 152 -9.80 -5.01 11.84
N SER A 153 -10.95 -5.34 12.46
CA SER A 153 -11.92 -4.39 13.01
C SER A 153 -11.32 -3.51 14.13
N GLY A 154 -10.77 -4.13 15.16
CA GLY A 154 -10.17 -3.41 16.29
C GLY A 154 -8.96 -2.58 15.89
N SER A 155 -8.16 -3.05 14.91
CA SER A 155 -6.98 -2.31 14.41
C SER A 155 -7.37 -0.97 13.77
N ALA A 156 -8.39 -0.97 12.91
CA ALA A 156 -8.85 0.26 12.27
C ALA A 156 -9.52 1.21 13.27
N VAL A 157 -10.36 0.68 14.17
CA VAL A 157 -11.04 1.49 15.20
C VAL A 157 -10.03 2.12 16.16
N ALA A 158 -8.98 1.39 16.58
CA ALA A 158 -7.96 1.92 17.48
C ALA A 158 -7.24 3.15 16.92
N VAL A 159 -6.94 3.15 15.62
CA VAL A 159 -6.35 4.32 14.92
C VAL A 159 -7.38 5.44 14.78
N ALA A 160 -8.58 5.12 14.27
CA ALA A 160 -9.61 6.13 14.01
C ALA A 160 -10.11 6.85 15.27
N ALA A 161 -10.09 6.17 16.40
CA ALA A 161 -10.44 6.72 17.72
C ALA A 161 -9.26 7.47 18.38
N GLY A 162 -8.08 7.49 17.79
CA GLY A 162 -6.89 8.14 18.35
C GLY A 162 -6.32 7.45 19.58
N LEU A 163 -6.46 6.13 19.69
CA LEU A 163 -5.90 5.34 20.80
C LEU A 163 -4.43 4.97 20.54
N VAL A 164 -4.04 4.83 19.28
CA VAL A 164 -2.69 4.53 18.84
C VAL A 164 -2.35 5.35 17.58
N ALA A 165 -1.06 5.51 17.28
CA ALA A 165 -0.61 6.24 16.09
C ALA A 165 -0.84 5.42 14.80
N PHE A 166 -0.58 4.13 14.85
CA PHE A 166 -0.82 3.18 13.78
C PHE A 166 -1.14 1.79 14.33
N SER A 167 -1.67 0.93 13.48
CA SER A 167 -1.91 -0.46 13.85
C SER A 167 -1.62 -1.39 12.68
N LEU A 168 -1.15 -2.62 12.99
CA LEU A 168 -1.03 -3.68 12.00
C LEU A 168 -2.29 -4.52 11.97
N GLY A 169 -2.69 -4.89 10.76
CA GLY A 169 -3.72 -5.88 10.48
C GLY A 169 -3.25 -6.90 9.46
N THR A 170 -4.17 -7.73 8.97
CA THR A 170 -3.94 -8.63 7.84
C THR A 170 -5.00 -8.44 6.78
N ASP A 171 -4.64 -8.59 5.52
CA ASP A 171 -5.52 -8.47 4.36
C ASP A 171 -5.37 -9.70 3.46
N THR A 172 -6.40 -10.53 3.41
CA THR A 172 -6.53 -11.68 2.53
C THR A 172 -7.46 -11.35 1.36
N ALA A 173 -8.50 -10.55 1.64
CA ALA A 173 -9.63 -10.29 0.77
C ALA A 173 -10.07 -8.81 0.75
N GLY A 174 -9.51 -7.99 1.62
CA GLY A 174 -9.95 -6.62 1.85
C GLY A 174 -9.90 -6.21 3.31
N SER A 175 -9.43 -7.09 4.21
CA SER A 175 -9.43 -6.87 5.65
C SER A 175 -8.48 -5.76 6.13
N GLY A 176 -7.60 -5.26 5.26
CA GLY A 176 -6.78 -4.07 5.49
C GLY A 176 -7.35 -2.81 4.84
N ARG A 177 -8.41 -2.93 4.03
CA ARG A 177 -8.98 -1.83 3.23
C ARG A 177 -10.40 -1.49 3.66
N VAL A 178 -11.29 -2.48 3.79
CA VAL A 178 -12.69 -2.26 4.20
C VAL A 178 -12.79 -1.57 5.56
N PRO A 179 -12.09 -2.01 6.63
CA PRO A 179 -12.14 -1.31 7.90
C PRO A 179 -11.57 0.11 7.85
N ALA A 180 -10.55 0.36 7.01
CA ALA A 180 -10.02 1.70 6.81
C ALA A 180 -11.07 2.64 6.22
N ALA A 181 -11.77 2.20 5.17
CA ALA A 181 -12.83 2.96 4.52
C ALA A 181 -14.00 3.28 5.44
N PHE A 182 -14.38 2.33 6.32
CA PHE A 182 -15.50 2.50 7.25
C PHE A 182 -15.15 3.33 8.49
N ASN A 183 -13.87 3.66 8.71
CA ASN A 183 -13.42 4.45 9.84
C ASN A 183 -12.66 5.73 9.43
N ASN A 184 -12.73 6.14 8.16
CA ASN A 184 -12.13 7.38 7.64
C ASN A 184 -10.63 7.48 7.91
N ILE A 185 -9.89 6.39 7.69
CA ILE A 185 -8.43 6.32 7.83
C ILE A 185 -7.81 5.68 6.60
N VAL A 186 -6.49 5.66 6.56
CA VAL A 186 -5.73 5.01 5.48
C VAL A 186 -5.48 3.55 5.81
N GLY A 187 -5.67 2.66 4.81
CA GLY A 187 -5.31 1.25 4.86
C GLY A 187 -4.34 0.90 3.74
N ILE A 188 -3.12 0.53 4.07
CA ILE A 188 -2.08 0.18 3.10
C ILE A 188 -1.91 -1.33 3.05
N LYS A 189 -2.32 -1.94 1.94
CA LYS A 189 -2.08 -3.34 1.62
C LYS A 189 -0.87 -3.44 0.69
N PRO A 190 0.30 -3.86 1.17
CA PRO A 190 1.47 -3.99 0.31
C PRO A 190 1.30 -5.11 -0.73
N THR A 191 2.16 -5.13 -1.72
CA THR A 191 2.34 -6.29 -2.59
C THR A 191 2.53 -7.55 -1.75
N PRO A 192 1.78 -8.66 -2.00
CA PRO A 192 1.95 -9.90 -1.24
C PRO A 192 3.41 -10.37 -1.18
N GLY A 193 3.85 -10.79 0.00
CA GLY A 193 5.21 -11.25 0.25
C GLY A 193 6.24 -10.14 0.48
N ARG A 194 5.93 -8.88 0.19
CA ARG A 194 6.83 -7.74 0.45
C ARG A 194 6.99 -7.45 1.94
N VAL A 195 5.98 -7.72 2.72
CA VAL A 195 5.99 -7.73 4.19
C VAL A 195 5.80 -9.16 4.65
N SER A 196 6.73 -9.66 5.48
CA SER A 196 6.72 -11.03 5.97
C SER A 196 5.46 -11.33 6.80
N ALA A 197 4.86 -12.50 6.57
CA ALA A 197 3.79 -13.07 7.35
C ALA A 197 4.28 -14.16 8.35
N ALA A 198 5.60 -14.28 8.58
CA ALA A 198 6.14 -15.18 9.60
C ALA A 198 5.67 -14.75 10.99
N GLY A 199 5.07 -15.69 11.75
CA GLY A 199 4.43 -15.42 13.04
C GLY A 199 3.01 -14.85 12.93
N VAL A 200 2.32 -15.09 11.80
CA VAL A 200 0.90 -14.74 11.60
C VAL A 200 0.07 -16.01 11.52
N VAL A 201 -1.01 -16.11 12.31
CA VAL A 201 -2.02 -17.16 12.14
C VAL A 201 -2.74 -16.90 10.82
N PRO A 202 -2.63 -17.81 9.83
CA PRO A 202 -3.11 -17.54 8.48
C PRO A 202 -4.62 -17.66 8.34
N ALA A 203 -5.17 -16.92 7.39
CA ALA A 203 -6.50 -17.19 6.83
C ALA A 203 -6.39 -17.99 5.52
N CYS A 204 -5.73 -17.43 4.51
CA CYS A 204 -5.29 -18.11 3.29
C CYS A 204 -3.82 -17.76 3.08
N ARG A 205 -2.92 -18.63 3.44
CA ARG A 205 -1.49 -18.36 3.52
C ARG A 205 -0.89 -17.86 2.21
N SER A 206 -1.41 -18.37 1.09
CA SER A 206 -0.98 -17.97 -0.26
C SER A 206 -1.45 -16.56 -0.66
N LEU A 207 -2.37 -15.95 0.08
CA LEU A 207 -2.99 -14.66 -0.22
C LEU A 207 -2.78 -13.61 0.88
N ASP A 208 -2.44 -14.05 2.10
CA ASP A 208 -2.34 -13.18 3.27
C ASP A 208 -1.25 -12.11 3.09
N SER A 209 -1.55 -10.91 3.52
CA SER A 209 -0.61 -9.79 3.54
C SER A 209 -0.77 -9.02 4.85
N VAL A 210 0.32 -8.71 5.54
CA VAL A 210 0.26 -7.78 6.68
C VAL A 210 0.09 -6.38 6.15
N ASN A 211 -0.90 -5.66 6.68
CA ASN A 211 -1.25 -4.30 6.28
C ASN A 211 -1.05 -3.29 7.40
N VAL A 212 -0.93 -2.01 7.04
CA VAL A 212 -0.82 -0.89 7.98
C VAL A 212 -2.08 -0.04 7.94
N PHE A 213 -2.61 0.29 9.13
CA PHE A 213 -3.60 1.34 9.32
C PHE A 213 -2.94 2.57 9.93
N ALA A 214 -3.20 3.75 9.37
CA ALA A 214 -2.69 5.02 9.86
C ALA A 214 -3.67 6.16 9.55
N ALA A 215 -3.51 7.29 10.23
CA ALA A 215 -4.30 8.49 9.97
C ALA A 215 -3.91 9.15 8.63
N SER A 216 -2.65 9.01 8.21
CA SER A 216 -2.12 9.63 6.99
C SER A 216 -1.32 8.67 6.14
N LEU A 217 -1.19 8.99 4.85
CA LEU A 217 -0.29 8.25 3.95
C LEU A 217 1.17 8.39 4.40
N ALA A 218 1.56 9.57 4.89
CA ALA A 218 2.89 9.82 5.41
C ALA A 218 3.28 8.78 6.47
N ASP A 219 2.47 8.66 7.51
CA ASP A 219 2.71 7.72 8.61
C ASP A 219 2.63 6.26 8.15
N GLY A 220 1.59 5.92 7.37
CA GLY A 220 1.38 4.55 6.91
C GLY A 220 2.49 4.03 6.00
N VAL A 221 2.96 4.85 5.05
CA VAL A 221 4.07 4.51 4.15
C VAL A 221 5.38 4.39 4.92
N PHE A 222 5.62 5.31 5.86
CA PHE A 222 6.80 5.25 6.71
C PHE A 222 6.86 3.95 7.51
N VAL A 223 5.76 3.55 8.17
CA VAL A 223 5.66 2.29 8.93
C VAL A 223 5.82 1.09 8.00
N ARG A 224 5.14 1.08 6.83
CA ARG A 224 5.26 -0.02 5.87
C ARG A 224 6.71 -0.26 5.45
N ARG A 225 7.46 0.81 5.12
CA ARG A 225 8.87 0.73 4.73
C ARG A 225 9.76 0.13 5.83
N LEU A 226 9.44 0.36 7.10
CA LEU A 226 10.21 -0.21 8.21
C LEU A 226 9.95 -1.71 8.44
N ILE A 227 8.76 -2.19 8.10
CA ILE A 227 8.39 -3.60 8.30
C ILE A 227 8.56 -4.46 7.04
N GLU A 228 8.83 -3.87 5.87
CA GLU A 228 9.05 -4.59 4.61
C GLU A 228 10.47 -5.13 4.47
N GLY A 229 10.65 -6.09 3.57
CA GLY A 229 11.92 -6.68 3.21
C GLY A 229 11.88 -8.21 3.28
N PHE A 230 12.78 -8.86 2.56
CA PHE A 230 12.87 -10.31 2.50
C PHE A 230 13.05 -10.94 3.89
N ASP A 231 12.36 -12.05 4.11
CA ASP A 231 12.48 -12.87 5.31
C ASP A 231 12.52 -14.36 4.94
N ALA A 232 13.66 -14.99 5.13
CA ALA A 232 13.85 -16.41 4.83
C ALA A 232 12.95 -17.36 5.67
N ARG A 233 12.34 -16.87 6.76
CA ARG A 233 11.39 -17.63 7.61
C ARG A 233 9.99 -17.71 6.98
N ASP A 234 9.68 -16.82 6.02
CA ASP A 234 8.41 -16.79 5.31
C ASP A 234 8.58 -17.30 3.88
N PRO A 235 8.06 -18.49 3.53
CA PRO A 235 8.20 -19.07 2.19
C PRO A 235 7.49 -18.26 1.10
N TYR A 236 6.63 -17.31 1.46
CA TYR A 236 5.96 -16.39 0.52
C TYR A 236 6.66 -15.03 0.43
N SER A 237 7.70 -14.79 1.23
CA SER A 237 8.45 -13.53 1.19
C SER A 237 9.17 -13.36 -0.15
N VAL A 238 9.13 -12.15 -0.67
CA VAL A 238 9.81 -11.76 -1.91
C VAL A 238 10.74 -10.58 -1.66
N GLU A 239 11.81 -10.50 -2.45
CA GLU A 239 12.67 -9.32 -2.44
C GLU A 239 11.86 -8.10 -2.91
N PRO A 240 11.95 -6.96 -2.21
CA PRO A 240 11.29 -5.75 -2.62
C PRO A 240 11.83 -5.25 -3.96
N GLU A 241 11.00 -5.29 -4.99
CA GLU A 241 11.25 -4.56 -6.23
C GLU A 241 10.60 -3.18 -6.15
N LEU A 242 11.13 -2.22 -6.93
CA LEU A 242 10.53 -0.90 -7.09
C LEU A 242 10.10 -0.70 -8.53
N ARG A 243 8.81 -0.46 -8.73
CA ARG A 243 8.24 -0.16 -10.04
C ARG A 243 7.58 1.22 -10.02
N GLY A 244 7.81 1.99 -11.08
CA GLY A 244 7.25 3.31 -11.25
C GLY A 244 5.86 3.30 -11.88
N LEU A 245 5.16 4.42 -11.75
CA LEU A 245 3.93 4.76 -12.46
C LEU A 245 4.15 6.04 -13.27
N ARG A 246 3.33 6.27 -14.30
CA ARG A 246 3.41 7.52 -15.08
C ARG A 246 3.00 8.72 -14.24
N ALA A 247 3.67 9.86 -14.41
CA ALA A 247 3.33 11.10 -13.72
C ALA A 247 1.90 11.59 -14.04
N GLN A 248 1.45 11.36 -15.28
CA GLN A 248 0.05 11.53 -15.69
C GLN A 248 -0.56 10.14 -15.87
N PRO A 249 -1.20 9.59 -14.83
CA PRO A 249 -1.63 8.21 -14.84
C PRO A 249 -2.90 8.01 -15.67
N ARG A 250 -2.96 6.89 -16.34
CA ARG A 250 -4.19 6.35 -16.92
C ARG A 250 -4.84 5.43 -15.91
N VAL A 251 -6.02 5.82 -15.44
CA VAL A 251 -6.70 5.21 -14.31
C VAL A 251 -7.94 4.46 -14.75
N GLY A 252 -8.00 3.17 -14.44
CA GLY A 252 -9.17 2.34 -14.72
C GLY A 252 -10.27 2.58 -13.68
N VAL A 253 -11.50 2.85 -14.15
CA VAL A 253 -12.70 3.00 -13.34
C VAL A 253 -13.81 2.06 -13.80
N LEU A 254 -14.74 1.72 -12.91
CA LEU A 254 -15.85 0.84 -13.24
C LEU A 254 -16.71 1.43 -14.36
N ALA A 255 -16.97 0.62 -15.39
CA ALA A 255 -18.00 0.93 -16.38
C ALA A 255 -19.38 0.97 -15.71
N ALA A 256 -20.32 1.75 -16.27
CA ALA A 256 -21.65 1.95 -15.68
C ALA A 256 -22.36 0.63 -15.35
N LYS A 257 -22.23 -0.38 -16.21
CA LYS A 257 -22.82 -1.74 -16.04
C LYS A 257 -22.28 -2.51 -14.84
N ASP A 258 -21.07 -2.17 -14.37
CA ASP A 258 -20.34 -2.89 -13.31
C ASP A 258 -20.45 -2.18 -11.94
N ARG A 259 -21.11 -1.02 -11.89
CA ARG A 259 -21.31 -0.20 -10.67
C ARG A 259 -22.46 -0.77 -9.84
N GLU A 260 -22.17 -1.73 -8.99
CA GLU A 260 -23.15 -2.34 -8.08
C GLU A 260 -23.00 -1.77 -6.67
N PHE A 261 -24.04 -1.18 -6.13
CA PHE A 261 -24.08 -0.59 -4.78
C PHE A 261 -25.24 -1.13 -3.92
N TYR A 262 -25.90 -2.21 -4.38
CA TYR A 262 -27.01 -2.86 -3.64
C TYR A 262 -28.11 -1.91 -3.18
N GLY A 263 -28.43 -0.92 -4.00
CA GLY A 263 -29.45 0.10 -3.71
C GLY A 263 -28.96 1.28 -2.87
N ASP A 264 -27.66 1.34 -2.51
CA ASP A 264 -27.08 2.45 -1.77
C ASP A 264 -26.76 3.63 -2.72
N GLY A 265 -27.72 4.55 -2.84
CA GLY A 265 -27.60 5.73 -3.71
C GLY A 265 -26.50 6.70 -3.27
N ASP A 266 -26.24 6.80 -1.95
CA ASP A 266 -25.19 7.67 -1.42
C ASP A 266 -23.80 7.16 -1.84
N CYS A 267 -23.54 5.86 -1.67
CA CYS A 267 -22.28 5.27 -2.11
C CYS A 267 -22.10 5.36 -3.62
N ALA A 268 -23.15 5.18 -4.41
CA ALA A 268 -23.09 5.35 -5.86
C ALA A 268 -22.73 6.79 -6.26
N ALA A 269 -23.35 7.79 -5.64
CA ALA A 269 -23.05 9.20 -5.88
C ALA A 269 -21.63 9.57 -5.44
N LEU A 270 -21.17 9.08 -4.28
CA LEU A 270 -19.82 9.33 -3.78
C LEU A 270 -18.74 8.69 -4.67
N TYR A 271 -19.01 7.52 -5.27
CA TYR A 271 -18.08 6.96 -6.25
C TYR A 271 -18.02 7.80 -7.53
N ALA A 272 -19.14 8.30 -8.02
CA ALA A 272 -19.15 9.22 -9.16
C ALA A 272 -18.33 10.50 -8.87
N GLN A 273 -18.45 11.06 -7.65
CA GLN A 273 -17.64 12.19 -7.19
C GLN A 273 -16.14 11.81 -7.11
N ALA A 274 -15.81 10.58 -6.67
CA ALA A 274 -14.43 10.11 -6.63
C ALA A 274 -13.80 10.04 -8.04
N VAL A 275 -14.55 9.56 -9.03
CA VAL A 275 -14.10 9.56 -10.43
C VAL A 275 -13.88 10.99 -10.94
N ALA A 276 -14.80 11.90 -10.68
CA ALA A 276 -14.66 13.32 -11.04
C ALA A 276 -13.46 13.99 -10.36
N ARG A 277 -13.18 13.63 -9.09
CA ARG A 277 -12.00 14.10 -8.35
C ARG A 277 -10.70 13.63 -9.00
N GLY A 278 -10.59 12.34 -9.40
CA GLY A 278 -9.44 11.85 -10.14
C GLY A 278 -9.19 12.64 -11.42
N ALA A 279 -10.25 12.94 -12.18
CA ALA A 279 -10.14 13.77 -13.37
C ALA A 279 -9.66 15.20 -13.06
N SER A 280 -10.12 15.81 -11.95
CA SER A 280 -9.67 17.15 -11.52
C SER A 280 -8.20 17.18 -11.07
N LEU A 281 -7.63 16.04 -10.67
CA LEU A 281 -6.20 15.88 -10.38
C LEU A 281 -5.36 15.65 -11.64
N GLY A 282 -5.96 15.72 -12.84
CA GLY A 282 -5.26 15.55 -14.12
C GLY A 282 -5.08 14.07 -14.53
N TRP A 283 -5.80 13.13 -13.91
CA TRP A 283 -5.74 11.71 -14.27
C TRP A 283 -6.64 11.41 -15.48
N GLU A 284 -6.15 10.56 -16.39
CA GLU A 284 -6.96 10.04 -17.50
C GLU A 284 -7.87 8.91 -17.00
N MET A 285 -9.15 9.24 -16.72
CA MET A 285 -10.13 8.29 -16.21
C MET A 285 -10.75 7.49 -17.36
N VAL A 286 -10.57 6.16 -17.35
CA VAL A 286 -11.01 5.28 -18.46
C VAL A 286 -11.83 4.12 -17.91
N GLU A 287 -13.04 3.94 -18.40
CA GLU A 287 -13.88 2.79 -18.02
C GLU A 287 -13.28 1.48 -18.53
N PHE A 288 -13.37 0.42 -17.72
CA PHE A 288 -12.92 -0.92 -18.07
C PHE A 288 -13.96 -2.00 -17.74
N ASP A 289 -13.82 -3.17 -18.35
CA ASP A 289 -14.64 -4.34 -18.06
C ASP A 289 -14.18 -5.02 -16.77
N TYR A 290 -15.04 -5.01 -15.76
CA TYR A 290 -14.74 -5.56 -14.43
C TYR A 290 -14.98 -7.09 -14.35
N ALA A 291 -15.63 -7.70 -15.34
CA ALA A 291 -16.04 -9.11 -15.30
C ALA A 291 -14.89 -10.10 -14.96
N PRO A 292 -13.65 -9.99 -15.50
CA PRO A 292 -12.57 -10.88 -15.14
C PRO A 292 -12.18 -10.78 -13.66
N PHE A 293 -12.16 -9.55 -13.10
CA PHE A 293 -11.83 -9.32 -11.70
C PHE A 293 -12.91 -9.83 -10.75
N LEU A 294 -14.18 -9.69 -11.13
CA LEU A 294 -15.30 -10.23 -10.38
C LEU A 294 -15.26 -11.78 -10.36
N ALA A 295 -14.93 -12.40 -11.49
CA ALA A 295 -14.78 -13.85 -11.58
C ALA A 295 -13.62 -14.38 -10.71
N ILE A 296 -12.51 -13.61 -10.59
CA ILE A 296 -11.43 -13.91 -9.65
C ILE A 296 -11.91 -13.73 -8.21
N ALA A 297 -12.60 -12.64 -7.90
CA ALA A 297 -13.09 -12.35 -6.56
C ALA A 297 -14.01 -13.45 -6.02
N SER A 298 -14.84 -14.06 -6.87
CA SER A 298 -15.77 -15.14 -6.48
C SER A 298 -15.05 -16.43 -6.08
N LEU A 299 -13.84 -16.69 -6.61
CA LEU A 299 -13.08 -17.91 -6.30
C LEU A 299 -12.76 -18.06 -4.81
N LEU A 300 -12.69 -16.96 -4.05
CA LEU A 300 -12.31 -17.01 -2.66
C LEU A 300 -13.29 -17.81 -1.78
N TYR A 301 -14.59 -17.72 -2.08
CA TYR A 301 -15.64 -18.37 -1.31
C TYR A 301 -16.42 -19.43 -2.11
N GLU A 302 -16.36 -19.38 -3.43
CA GLU A 302 -17.00 -20.37 -4.33
C GLU A 302 -15.99 -21.41 -4.85
N GLY A 303 -14.69 -21.19 -4.61
CA GLY A 303 -13.60 -22.05 -5.04
C GLY A 303 -12.86 -22.71 -3.87
N PRO A 304 -11.83 -23.50 -4.19
CA PRO A 304 -11.14 -24.36 -3.22
C PRO A 304 -10.26 -23.60 -2.22
N TRP A 305 -10.23 -22.25 -2.22
CA TRP A 305 -9.50 -21.47 -1.22
C TRP A 305 -10.10 -21.56 0.17
N LEU A 306 -11.33 -22.03 0.33
CA LEU A 306 -11.87 -22.46 1.61
C LEU A 306 -11.10 -23.66 2.19
N ALA A 307 -10.57 -24.56 1.33
CA ALA A 307 -9.72 -25.66 1.79
C ALA A 307 -8.37 -25.19 2.35
N GLU A 308 -7.84 -24.06 1.87
CA GLU A 308 -6.64 -23.45 2.45
C GLU A 308 -6.92 -22.90 3.87
N ARG A 309 -8.11 -22.33 4.10
CA ARG A 309 -8.56 -21.93 5.46
C ARG A 309 -8.70 -23.15 6.37
N LEU A 310 -9.27 -24.24 5.87
CA LEU A 310 -9.37 -25.49 6.61
C LEU A 310 -7.98 -26.02 6.98
N ALA A 311 -7.06 -26.10 6.02
CA ALA A 311 -5.70 -26.57 6.24
C ALA A 311 -4.94 -25.77 7.33
N ALA A 312 -5.29 -24.49 7.53
CA ALA A 312 -4.69 -23.66 8.57
C ALA A 312 -5.06 -24.08 10.00
N ILE A 313 -6.28 -24.58 10.23
CA ILE A 313 -6.81 -24.85 11.58
C ILE A 313 -7.47 -26.23 11.72
N GLU A 314 -7.35 -27.13 10.73
CA GLU A 314 -8.06 -28.42 10.71
C GLU A 314 -7.90 -29.23 12.00
N PRO A 315 -6.70 -29.44 12.57
CA PRO A 315 -6.55 -30.20 13.81
C PRO A 315 -7.29 -29.56 15.00
N PHE A 316 -7.35 -28.23 15.04
CA PHE A 316 -8.10 -27.53 16.08
C PHE A 316 -9.60 -27.61 15.87
N LEU A 317 -10.07 -27.44 14.62
CA LEU A 317 -11.48 -27.56 14.26
C LEU A 317 -12.02 -28.95 14.56
N ASP A 318 -11.24 -30.03 14.26
CA ASP A 318 -11.63 -31.42 14.57
C ASP A 318 -11.73 -31.67 16.08
N ALA A 319 -10.82 -31.08 16.87
CA ALA A 319 -10.80 -31.26 18.31
C ALA A 319 -11.86 -30.41 19.04
N GLN A 320 -12.16 -29.20 18.56
CA GLN A 320 -13.00 -28.22 19.25
C GLN A 320 -13.91 -27.42 18.29
N PRO A 321 -14.80 -28.09 17.53
CA PRO A 321 -15.63 -27.43 16.52
C PRO A 321 -16.57 -26.36 17.11
N ASP A 322 -17.05 -26.58 18.32
CA ASP A 322 -18.00 -25.67 19.00
C ASP A 322 -17.32 -24.40 19.56
N ALA A 323 -16.00 -24.31 19.52
CA ALA A 323 -15.26 -23.11 19.92
C ALA A 323 -15.29 -22.02 18.83
N LEU A 324 -15.67 -22.37 17.60
CA LEU A 324 -15.73 -21.42 16.48
C LEU A 324 -17.07 -20.67 16.44
N ASP A 325 -17.02 -19.42 15.96
CA ASP A 325 -18.23 -18.72 15.54
C ASP A 325 -19.01 -19.58 14.53
N PRO A 326 -20.33 -19.77 14.70
CA PRO A 326 -21.10 -20.68 13.84
C PRO A 326 -20.99 -20.37 12.33
N THR A 327 -20.89 -19.09 11.96
CA THR A 327 -20.73 -18.69 10.55
C THR A 327 -19.34 -19.04 10.03
N VAL A 328 -18.30 -18.79 10.85
CA VAL A 328 -16.91 -19.12 10.49
C VAL A 328 -16.75 -20.64 10.38
N ARG A 329 -17.30 -21.40 11.35
CA ARG A 329 -17.31 -22.86 11.32
C ARG A 329 -17.94 -23.39 10.06
N GLY A 330 -19.18 -22.98 9.76
CA GLY A 330 -19.91 -23.47 8.57
C GLY A 330 -19.16 -23.17 7.25
N LEU A 331 -18.54 -21.99 7.14
CA LEU A 331 -17.73 -21.65 5.97
C LEU A 331 -16.48 -22.53 5.84
N ILE A 332 -15.78 -22.80 6.94
CA ILE A 332 -14.54 -23.61 6.90
C ILE A 332 -14.88 -25.10 6.72
N GLU A 333 -15.91 -25.61 7.39
CA GLU A 333 -16.35 -27.01 7.25
C GLU A 333 -16.82 -27.32 5.81
N SER A 334 -17.44 -26.39 5.11
CA SER A 334 -17.83 -26.59 3.70
C SER A 334 -16.64 -26.88 2.78
N ALA A 335 -15.43 -26.53 3.19
CA ALA A 335 -14.21 -26.86 2.47
C ALA A 335 -13.96 -28.38 2.34
N ARG A 336 -14.53 -29.21 3.23
CA ARG A 336 -14.40 -30.66 3.21
C ARG A 336 -15.05 -31.31 1.96
N GLU A 337 -15.92 -30.56 1.27
CA GLU A 337 -16.54 -31.00 0.01
C GLU A 337 -15.57 -30.94 -1.18
N PHE A 338 -14.48 -30.17 -1.07
CA PHE A 338 -13.49 -30.04 -2.15
C PHE A 338 -12.47 -31.19 -2.10
N SER A 339 -12.32 -31.86 -3.25
CA SER A 339 -11.25 -32.84 -3.45
C SER A 339 -9.91 -32.16 -3.82
N ALA A 340 -8.80 -32.90 -3.74
CA ALA A 340 -7.52 -32.44 -4.28
C ALA A 340 -7.59 -32.08 -5.76
N ALA A 341 -8.42 -32.81 -6.55
CA ALA A 341 -8.64 -32.49 -7.96
C ALA A 341 -9.36 -31.15 -8.15
N ASP A 342 -10.27 -30.78 -7.24
CA ASP A 342 -10.94 -29.48 -7.29
C ASP A 342 -9.99 -28.33 -6.94
N ALA A 343 -9.04 -28.55 -6.02
CA ALA A 343 -7.99 -27.60 -5.73
C ALA A 343 -7.14 -27.29 -6.99
N PHE A 344 -6.72 -28.31 -7.73
CA PHE A 344 -5.99 -28.10 -8.98
C PHE A 344 -6.84 -27.47 -10.09
N ARG A 345 -8.10 -27.86 -10.24
CA ARG A 345 -9.03 -27.21 -11.18
C ARG A 345 -9.21 -25.72 -10.86
N GLY A 346 -9.32 -25.39 -9.57
CA GLY A 346 -9.36 -24.00 -9.09
C GLY A 346 -8.10 -23.23 -9.48
N GLN A 347 -6.91 -23.80 -9.28
CA GLN A 347 -5.64 -23.21 -9.69
C GLN A 347 -5.58 -22.98 -11.21
N TYR A 348 -6.01 -23.95 -12.02
CA TYR A 348 -6.05 -23.80 -13.49
C TYR A 348 -7.01 -22.69 -13.91
N ARG A 349 -8.20 -22.64 -13.30
CA ARG A 349 -9.17 -21.57 -13.55
C ARG A 349 -8.63 -20.20 -13.15
N LEU A 350 -8.00 -20.10 -11.98
CA LEU A 350 -7.36 -18.85 -11.55
C LEU A 350 -6.31 -18.38 -12.56
N LYS A 351 -5.42 -19.27 -13.03
CA LYS A 351 -4.40 -18.92 -14.03
C LYS A 351 -5.00 -18.39 -15.34
N ALA A 352 -6.12 -18.96 -15.80
CA ALA A 352 -6.83 -18.49 -16.98
C ALA A 352 -7.41 -17.08 -16.74
N LEU A 353 -8.11 -16.87 -15.62
CA LEU A 353 -8.72 -15.59 -15.26
C LEU A 353 -7.66 -14.49 -15.02
N LEU A 354 -6.53 -14.85 -14.39
CA LEU A 354 -5.42 -13.90 -14.20
C LEU A 354 -4.87 -13.40 -15.54
N ARG A 355 -4.81 -14.24 -16.58
CA ARG A 355 -4.38 -13.80 -17.92
C ARG A 355 -5.37 -12.80 -18.53
N GLU A 356 -6.67 -13.01 -18.34
CA GLU A 356 -7.71 -12.09 -18.80
C GLU A 356 -7.66 -10.78 -18.05
N ALA A 357 -7.59 -10.83 -16.71
CA ALA A 357 -7.48 -9.65 -15.85
C ALA A 357 -6.20 -8.83 -16.13
N ASP A 358 -5.06 -9.50 -16.34
CA ASP A 358 -3.78 -8.88 -16.67
C ASP A 358 -3.84 -8.15 -18.03
N ALA A 359 -4.53 -8.73 -19.04
CA ALA A 359 -4.74 -8.07 -20.33
C ALA A 359 -5.57 -6.78 -20.22
N VAL A 360 -6.43 -6.68 -19.21
CA VAL A 360 -7.16 -5.45 -18.89
C VAL A 360 -6.29 -4.50 -18.06
N ALA A 361 -5.69 -4.99 -16.96
CA ALA A 361 -4.92 -4.19 -16.02
C ALA A 361 -3.74 -3.47 -16.66
N LYS A 362 -3.02 -4.10 -17.59
CA LYS A 362 -1.87 -3.51 -18.31
C LYS A 362 -2.19 -2.25 -19.10
N LYS A 363 -3.45 -1.93 -19.32
CA LYS A 363 -3.88 -0.70 -20.00
C LYS A 363 -3.85 0.52 -19.09
N PHE A 364 -3.66 0.32 -17.79
CA PHE A 364 -3.77 1.33 -16.75
C PHE A 364 -2.51 1.36 -15.88
N ASP A 365 -2.24 2.51 -15.26
CA ASP A 365 -1.23 2.62 -14.22
C ASP A 365 -1.76 2.06 -12.90
N PHE A 366 -3.02 2.37 -12.59
CA PHE A 366 -3.74 1.81 -11.45
C PHE A 366 -5.26 1.85 -11.69
N LEU A 367 -6.01 1.18 -10.82
CA LEU A 367 -7.46 1.21 -10.81
C LEU A 367 -7.93 2.05 -9.63
N LEU A 368 -9.05 2.76 -9.78
CA LEU A 368 -9.75 3.48 -8.72
C LEU A 368 -11.12 2.85 -8.53
N LEU A 369 -11.31 2.12 -7.43
CA LEU A 369 -12.56 1.39 -7.15
C LEU A 369 -13.16 1.82 -5.81
N PRO A 370 -14.49 1.66 -5.59
CA PRO A 370 -15.05 1.73 -4.25
C PRO A 370 -14.36 0.70 -3.37
N THR A 371 -14.03 1.03 -2.12
CA THR A 371 -13.48 0.01 -1.21
C THR A 371 -14.55 -1.01 -0.84
N ALA A 372 -15.75 -0.54 -0.51
CA ALA A 372 -16.93 -1.38 -0.34
C ALA A 372 -18.14 -0.67 -0.99
N PRO A 373 -19.12 -1.43 -1.53
CA PRO A 373 -20.27 -0.86 -2.22
C PRO A 373 -21.31 -0.22 -1.29
N THR A 374 -21.35 -0.62 -0.03
CA THR A 374 -22.29 -0.18 1.00
C THR A 374 -21.76 -0.49 2.39
N ILE A 375 -22.46 -0.06 3.43
CA ILE A 375 -22.21 -0.40 4.82
C ILE A 375 -23.51 -0.84 5.50
N HIS A 376 -23.44 -1.80 6.43
CA HIS A 376 -24.60 -2.38 7.08
C HIS A 376 -24.59 -2.15 8.60
N LYS A 377 -25.78 -2.11 9.20
CA LYS A 377 -25.93 -2.16 10.65
C LYS A 377 -25.48 -3.53 11.18
N VAL A 378 -24.98 -3.54 12.40
CA VAL A 378 -24.54 -4.76 13.08
C VAL A 378 -25.67 -5.79 13.20
N GLU A 379 -26.88 -5.32 13.51
CA GLU A 379 -28.07 -6.18 13.60
C GLU A 379 -28.39 -6.86 12.27
N ALA A 380 -28.42 -6.11 11.17
CA ALA A 380 -28.64 -6.65 9.84
C ALA A 380 -27.54 -7.65 9.45
N MET A 381 -26.28 -7.32 9.75
CA MET A 381 -25.13 -8.21 9.46
C MET A 381 -25.24 -9.52 10.22
N ARG A 382 -25.71 -9.51 11.48
CA ARG A 382 -25.94 -10.73 12.28
C ARG A 382 -27.11 -11.56 11.77
N ALA A 383 -28.14 -10.92 11.23
CA ALA A 383 -29.30 -11.60 10.66
C ALA A 383 -28.99 -12.31 9.32
N ASP A 384 -28.04 -11.79 8.53
CA ASP A 384 -27.63 -12.37 7.25
C ASP A 384 -26.10 -12.28 7.08
N PRO A 385 -25.34 -13.08 7.89
CA PRO A 385 -23.91 -12.88 8.04
C PRO A 385 -23.07 -13.33 6.84
N VAL A 386 -23.63 -14.11 5.92
CA VAL A 386 -22.92 -14.60 4.74
C VAL A 386 -23.12 -13.65 3.55
N ARG A 387 -24.38 -13.40 3.19
CA ARG A 387 -24.71 -12.63 1.99
C ARG A 387 -24.28 -11.15 2.13
N LEU A 388 -24.55 -10.51 3.28
CA LEU A 388 -24.17 -9.12 3.49
C LEU A 388 -22.66 -8.94 3.59
N ASN A 389 -21.96 -9.92 4.20
CA ASN A 389 -20.50 -9.91 4.23
C ASN A 389 -19.89 -10.05 2.82
N ALA A 390 -20.47 -10.90 1.97
CA ALA A 390 -19.99 -11.10 0.60
C ALA A 390 -20.04 -9.82 -0.24
N GLN A 391 -21.03 -8.94 0.02
CA GLN A 391 -21.13 -7.64 -0.66
C GLN A 391 -19.88 -6.78 -0.44
N PHE A 392 -19.28 -6.78 0.75
CA PHE A 392 -18.09 -5.99 1.07
C PHE A 392 -16.87 -6.40 0.26
N GLY A 393 -16.77 -7.67 -0.12
CA GLY A 393 -15.63 -8.21 -0.87
C GLY A 393 -15.70 -8.00 -2.39
N ARG A 394 -16.80 -7.45 -2.91
CA ARG A 394 -17.03 -7.33 -4.35
C ARG A 394 -15.88 -6.66 -5.09
N TYR A 395 -15.34 -5.58 -4.55
CA TYR A 395 -14.30 -4.77 -5.19
C TYR A 395 -12.91 -4.97 -4.57
N THR A 396 -12.76 -5.88 -3.59
CA THR A 396 -11.49 -6.08 -2.88
C THR A 396 -10.91 -7.49 -3.00
N ASN A 397 -11.75 -8.54 -3.12
CA ASN A 397 -11.30 -9.93 -3.02
C ASN A 397 -10.31 -10.35 -4.11
N PHE A 398 -10.34 -9.75 -5.31
CA PHE A 398 -9.45 -10.13 -6.43
C PHE A 398 -8.00 -9.66 -6.23
N VAL A 399 -7.77 -8.61 -5.43
CA VAL A 399 -6.51 -7.86 -5.38
C VAL A 399 -5.33 -8.73 -4.96
N ASN A 400 -5.54 -9.60 -3.96
CA ASN A 400 -4.50 -10.50 -3.45
C ASN A 400 -4.20 -11.63 -4.44
N PHE A 401 -5.21 -12.19 -5.11
CA PHE A 401 -5.05 -13.15 -6.20
C PHE A 401 -4.22 -12.59 -7.36
N CYS A 402 -4.39 -11.31 -7.66
CA CYS A 402 -3.66 -10.62 -8.71
C CYS A 402 -2.29 -10.11 -8.27
N ALA A 403 -1.84 -10.41 -7.05
CA ALA A 403 -0.58 -9.94 -6.46
C ALA A 403 -0.38 -8.42 -6.57
N MET A 404 -1.46 -7.63 -6.47
CA MET A 404 -1.43 -6.17 -6.61
C MET A 404 -1.17 -5.47 -5.28
N ALA A 405 -0.56 -4.27 -5.33
CA ALA A 405 -0.53 -3.31 -4.23
C ALA A 405 -1.84 -2.53 -4.16
N ALA A 406 -2.28 -2.14 -2.97
CA ALA A 406 -3.50 -1.35 -2.83
C ALA A 406 -3.45 -0.39 -1.63
N ILE A 407 -4.05 0.78 -1.79
CA ILE A 407 -4.18 1.80 -0.74
C ILE A 407 -5.64 2.25 -0.69
N ALA A 408 -6.29 1.98 0.44
CA ALA A 408 -7.61 2.53 0.73
C ALA A 408 -7.48 3.92 1.38
N VAL A 409 -8.24 4.88 0.88
CA VAL A 409 -8.24 6.27 1.38
C VAL A 409 -9.66 6.80 1.56
N PRO A 410 -9.87 7.75 2.50
CA PRO A 410 -11.11 8.49 2.62
C PRO A 410 -11.51 9.21 1.32
N SER A 411 -12.80 9.19 1.00
CA SER A 411 -13.29 9.80 -0.23
C SER A 411 -14.53 10.67 -0.06
N GLY A 412 -15.30 10.53 1.01
CA GLY A 412 -16.49 11.31 1.25
C GLY A 412 -17.27 10.81 2.46
N PHE A 413 -18.40 11.47 2.73
CA PHE A 413 -19.36 11.06 3.75
C PHE A 413 -20.74 10.95 3.15
N ARG A 414 -21.48 9.90 3.53
CA ARG A 414 -22.88 9.68 3.18
C ARG A 414 -23.76 10.74 3.85
N GLY A 415 -25.02 10.86 3.42
CA GLY A 415 -25.98 11.76 4.04
C GLY A 415 -26.26 11.47 5.51
N ASP A 416 -26.06 10.23 5.96
CA ASP A 416 -26.16 9.80 7.37
C ASP A 416 -24.86 10.02 8.18
N GLY A 417 -23.83 10.61 7.58
CA GLY A 417 -22.55 10.93 8.22
C GLY A 417 -21.54 9.78 8.27
N LEU A 418 -21.88 8.61 7.75
CA LEU A 418 -20.95 7.48 7.65
C LEU A 418 -19.92 7.72 6.54
N PRO A 419 -18.64 7.31 6.73
CA PRO A 419 -17.60 7.52 5.74
C PRO A 419 -17.75 6.57 4.54
N PHE A 420 -17.25 7.04 3.40
CA PHE A 420 -17.05 6.27 2.19
C PHE A 420 -15.58 6.38 1.75
N GLY A 421 -14.97 5.26 1.46
CA GLY A 421 -13.60 5.20 0.97
C GLY A 421 -13.50 4.57 -0.42
N VAL A 422 -12.42 4.92 -1.11
CA VAL A 422 -12.00 4.28 -2.36
C VAL A 422 -10.66 3.61 -2.18
N THR A 423 -10.38 2.64 -3.05
CA THR A 423 -9.09 1.96 -3.10
C THR A 423 -8.41 2.24 -4.44
N LEU A 424 -7.18 2.75 -4.37
CA LEU A 424 -6.26 2.79 -5.50
C LEU A 424 -5.53 1.44 -5.55
N ILE A 425 -5.50 0.78 -6.71
CA ILE A 425 -4.97 -0.58 -6.87
C ILE A 425 -3.98 -0.57 -8.04
N ALA A 426 -2.71 -0.83 -7.77
CA ALA A 426 -1.64 -0.83 -8.76
C ALA A 426 -1.04 -2.23 -8.94
N PRO A 427 -0.34 -2.47 -10.05
CA PRO A 427 0.46 -3.68 -10.21
C PRO A 427 1.40 -3.89 -9.03
N GLY A 428 1.73 -5.15 -8.74
CA GLY A 428 2.67 -5.47 -7.67
C GLY A 428 3.99 -4.71 -7.81
N HIS A 429 4.59 -4.37 -6.67
CA HIS A 429 5.83 -3.59 -6.52
C HIS A 429 5.71 -2.09 -6.90
N CYS A 430 4.50 -1.59 -7.22
CA CYS A 430 4.23 -0.16 -7.37
C CYS A 430 3.84 0.53 -6.05
N ASP A 431 4.07 -0.09 -4.90
CA ASP A 431 3.64 0.37 -3.57
C ASP A 431 4.07 1.81 -3.27
N ASP A 432 5.34 2.13 -3.56
CA ASP A 432 5.87 3.47 -3.32
C ASP A 432 5.39 4.49 -4.35
N ALA A 433 5.30 4.07 -5.62
CA ALA A 433 4.84 4.92 -6.71
C ALA A 433 3.34 5.26 -6.61
N LEU A 434 2.52 4.40 -5.96
CA LEU A 434 1.09 4.62 -5.77
C LEU A 434 0.81 5.64 -4.65
N ALA A 435 1.67 5.72 -3.64
CA ALA A 435 1.44 6.52 -2.43
C ALA A 435 1.23 8.03 -2.71
N PRO A 436 1.99 8.71 -3.58
CA PRO A 436 1.74 10.12 -3.91
C PRO A 436 0.37 10.37 -4.52
N PHE A 437 -0.12 9.46 -5.39
CA PHE A 437 -1.46 9.58 -5.97
C PHE A 437 -2.55 9.39 -4.93
N ALA A 438 -2.39 8.43 -4.02
CA ALA A 438 -3.32 8.22 -2.91
C ALA A 438 -3.34 9.41 -1.95
N ALA A 439 -2.19 10.04 -1.65
CA ALA A 439 -2.09 11.23 -0.83
C ALA A 439 -2.79 12.43 -1.49
N ALA A 440 -2.51 12.71 -2.76
CA ALA A 440 -3.15 13.79 -3.51
C ALA A 440 -4.66 13.61 -3.59
N PHE A 441 -5.15 12.37 -3.78
CA PHE A 441 -6.57 12.07 -3.80
C PHE A 441 -7.23 12.29 -2.43
N HIS A 442 -6.60 11.82 -1.34
CA HIS A 442 -7.10 12.00 0.03
C HIS A 442 -7.15 13.49 0.39
N GLU A 443 -6.11 14.26 0.06
CA GLU A 443 -6.07 15.71 0.27
C GLU A 443 -7.22 16.41 -0.47
N ALA A 444 -7.39 16.11 -1.76
CA ALA A 444 -8.46 16.66 -2.58
C ALA A 444 -9.87 16.24 -2.13
N SER A 445 -10.00 15.18 -1.33
CA SER A 445 -11.28 14.76 -0.75
C SER A 445 -11.78 15.70 0.34
N GLY A 446 -10.88 16.36 1.05
CA GLY A 446 -11.22 17.22 2.20
C GLY A 446 -11.77 16.47 3.41
N CYS A 447 -11.73 15.11 3.43
CA CYS A 447 -12.35 14.31 4.48
C CYS A 447 -11.61 14.38 5.84
N GLY A 448 -10.35 14.84 5.86
CA GLY A 448 -9.51 14.69 7.03
C GLY A 448 -9.30 13.22 7.40
N ALA A 449 -8.99 12.94 8.67
CA ALA A 449 -8.75 11.58 9.14
C ALA A 449 -9.48 11.28 10.45
N GLY A 450 -9.82 10.01 10.65
CA GLY A 450 -10.41 9.48 11.88
C GLY A 450 -11.78 10.05 12.23
N ALA A 451 -12.22 9.77 13.44
CA ALA A 451 -13.53 10.18 13.96
C ALA A 451 -13.70 11.71 14.03
N GLY A 452 -12.61 12.44 14.32
CA GLY A 452 -12.60 13.91 14.40
C GLY A 452 -12.53 14.62 13.06
N LYS A 453 -12.35 13.90 11.95
CA LYS A 453 -12.10 14.47 10.61
C LYS A 453 -10.91 15.46 10.64
N GLU A 454 -9.87 15.09 11.36
CA GLU A 454 -8.73 15.97 11.60
C GLU A 454 -7.94 16.23 10.33
N LYS A 455 -7.49 17.47 10.16
CA LYS A 455 -6.52 17.82 9.11
C LYS A 455 -5.14 17.35 9.56
N VAL A 456 -4.65 16.31 8.94
CA VAL A 456 -3.30 15.78 9.16
C VAL A 456 -2.47 16.00 7.89
N ALA A 457 -1.14 16.08 8.03
CA ALA A 457 -0.26 16.10 6.87
C ALA A 457 -0.37 14.75 6.15
N LEU A 458 -0.95 14.74 4.95
CA LEU A 458 -1.34 13.52 4.26
C LEU A 458 -0.24 12.96 3.35
N ALA A 459 0.54 13.86 2.73
CA ALA A 459 1.63 13.45 1.86
C ALA A 459 2.79 12.90 2.71
N PRO A 460 3.44 11.81 2.29
CA PRO A 460 4.74 11.45 2.84
C PRO A 460 5.63 12.68 2.75
N GLU A 461 6.25 13.08 3.87
CA GLU A 461 7.42 13.94 3.74
C GLU A 461 8.31 13.26 2.71
N THR A 462 8.81 14.03 1.75
CA THR A 462 9.93 13.58 0.94
C THR A 462 11.08 13.40 1.92
N ALA A 463 11.06 12.30 2.67
CA ALA A 463 12.22 11.89 3.43
C ALA A 463 13.35 11.88 2.40
N ASP A 464 14.47 12.42 2.79
CA ASP A 464 15.72 12.10 2.13
C ASP A 464 15.90 10.57 2.34
N ASP A 465 15.21 9.80 1.49
CA ASP A 465 15.25 8.33 1.51
C ASP A 465 16.58 7.81 0.97
N GLY A 466 17.58 8.71 0.90
CA GLY A 466 18.88 8.44 0.30
C GLY A 466 18.79 8.17 -1.20
N ARG A 467 17.68 8.56 -1.83
CA ARG A 467 17.53 8.39 -3.28
C ARG A 467 18.06 9.62 -4.00
N ILE A 468 18.61 9.39 -5.16
CA ILE A 468 19.19 10.44 -6.00
C ILE A 468 18.49 10.42 -7.36
N GLU A 469 18.05 11.59 -7.80
CA GLU A 469 17.47 11.74 -9.13
C GLU A 469 18.54 11.80 -10.23
N ILE A 470 18.23 11.15 -11.35
CA ILE A 470 19.03 11.22 -12.57
C ILE A 470 18.18 11.51 -13.80
N VAL A 471 18.60 12.48 -14.59
CA VAL A 471 18.00 12.81 -15.88
C VAL A 471 18.67 11.97 -16.97
N VAL A 472 17.87 11.22 -17.70
CA VAL A 472 18.32 10.39 -18.83
C VAL A 472 17.72 10.87 -20.16
N VAL A 473 18.47 10.75 -21.26
CA VAL A 473 18.11 11.33 -22.54
C VAL A 473 18.20 10.34 -23.72
N GLY A 474 18.68 9.13 -23.50
CA GLY A 474 19.00 8.20 -24.58
C GLY A 474 18.56 6.75 -24.35
N ALA A 475 19.54 5.85 -24.39
CA ALA A 475 19.30 4.41 -24.28
C ALA A 475 18.69 3.97 -22.94
N HIS A 476 18.68 4.83 -21.93
CA HIS A 476 18.06 4.61 -20.61
C HIS A 476 16.61 5.10 -20.51
N LEU A 477 16.06 5.80 -21.53
CA LEU A 477 14.64 6.16 -21.57
C LEU A 477 13.76 4.89 -21.51
N THR A 478 12.58 5.00 -20.95
CA THR A 478 11.60 3.91 -20.90
C THR A 478 11.41 3.25 -22.27
N GLY A 479 11.50 1.92 -22.31
CA GLY A 479 11.40 1.13 -23.54
C GLY A 479 12.67 1.09 -24.40
N GLN A 480 13.77 1.73 -23.99
CA GLN A 480 15.07 1.65 -24.64
C GLN A 480 15.97 0.55 -24.03
N PRO A 481 16.99 0.08 -24.75
CA PRO A 481 17.75 -1.13 -24.40
C PRO A 481 18.43 -1.12 -23.02
N LEU A 482 18.84 0.05 -22.53
CA LEU A 482 19.54 0.19 -21.25
C LEU A 482 18.62 0.64 -20.10
N ASN A 483 17.30 0.80 -20.33
CA ASN A 483 16.38 1.20 -19.29
C ASN A 483 16.39 0.23 -18.10
N ARG A 484 16.63 -1.06 -18.37
CA ARG A 484 16.77 -2.08 -17.33
C ARG A 484 17.86 -1.79 -16.30
N GLU A 485 18.92 -1.07 -16.64
CA GLU A 485 19.98 -0.70 -15.70
C GLU A 485 19.46 0.22 -14.57
N LEU A 486 18.42 1.01 -14.88
CA LEU A 486 17.73 1.83 -13.90
C LEU A 486 16.72 0.99 -13.10
N THR A 487 15.88 0.19 -13.78
CA THR A 487 14.84 -0.61 -13.12
C THR A 487 15.42 -1.73 -12.26
N ASP A 488 16.44 -2.45 -12.75
CA ASP A 488 17.13 -3.50 -12.00
C ASP A 488 17.90 -2.93 -10.79
N GLY A 489 18.32 -1.65 -10.88
CA GLY A 489 18.89 -0.89 -9.77
C GLY A 489 17.86 -0.37 -8.76
N GLY A 490 16.59 -0.75 -8.87
CA GLY A 490 15.52 -0.25 -8.01
C GLY A 490 15.10 1.19 -8.34
N GLY A 491 15.36 1.65 -9.56
CA GLY A 491 14.94 2.96 -10.05
C GLY A 491 13.47 2.98 -10.44
N PHE A 492 12.81 4.11 -10.24
CA PHE A 492 11.48 4.38 -10.78
C PHE A 492 11.44 5.73 -11.47
N LEU A 493 10.57 5.84 -12.48
CA LEU A 493 10.35 7.08 -13.22
C LEU A 493 9.63 8.11 -12.34
N VAL A 494 10.24 9.27 -12.14
CA VAL A 494 9.66 10.40 -11.41
C VAL A 494 8.78 11.23 -12.33
N GLU A 495 9.34 11.64 -13.50
CA GLU A 495 8.60 12.39 -14.52
C GLU A 495 9.22 12.21 -15.92
N ALA A 496 8.38 12.26 -16.94
CA ALA A 496 8.80 12.46 -18.33
C ALA A 496 8.59 13.93 -18.67
N THR A 497 9.66 14.63 -19.06
CA THR A 497 9.65 16.08 -19.23
C THR A 497 10.59 16.52 -20.36
N ARG A 498 10.96 17.78 -20.40
CA ARG A 498 11.92 18.35 -21.35
C ARG A 498 13.03 19.09 -20.61
N THR A 499 14.19 19.24 -21.27
CA THR A 499 15.23 20.18 -20.81
C THR A 499 14.80 21.63 -21.03
N ALA A 500 15.47 22.55 -20.39
CA ALA A 500 15.47 23.95 -20.80
C ALA A 500 15.95 24.08 -22.27
N GLY A 501 15.69 25.23 -22.88
CA GLY A 501 15.96 25.44 -24.31
C GLY A 501 17.46 25.56 -24.69
N ASP A 502 18.35 25.69 -23.72
CA ASP A 502 19.79 25.90 -23.91
C ASP A 502 20.62 24.61 -24.04
N TYR A 503 19.96 23.50 -24.48
CA TYR A 503 20.62 22.21 -24.70
C TYR A 503 20.57 21.77 -26.15
N ARG A 504 21.67 21.10 -26.58
CA ARG A 504 21.79 20.45 -27.89
C ARG A 504 22.00 18.94 -27.71
N LEU A 505 21.51 18.16 -28.67
CA LEU A 505 21.59 16.71 -28.70
C LEU A 505 22.30 16.22 -29.97
N PHE A 506 23.24 15.31 -29.80
CA PHE A 506 24.06 14.74 -30.86
C PHE A 506 24.01 13.21 -30.83
N VAL A 507 24.23 12.58 -31.96
CA VAL A 507 24.53 11.14 -32.06
C VAL A 507 26.03 10.99 -31.98
N LEU A 508 26.52 10.33 -30.92
CA LEU A 508 27.96 10.10 -30.73
C LEU A 508 28.47 9.06 -31.74
N PRO A 509 29.61 9.32 -32.43
CA PRO A 509 30.21 8.34 -33.30
C PRO A 509 30.74 7.13 -32.52
N ASP A 510 30.88 6.00 -33.20
CA ASP A 510 31.56 4.79 -32.73
C ASP A 510 31.04 4.20 -31.41
N THR A 511 29.74 4.40 -31.09
CA THR A 511 29.09 3.82 -29.90
C THR A 511 28.15 2.67 -30.24
N THR A 512 28.22 1.55 -29.48
CA THR A 512 27.34 0.40 -29.64
C THR A 512 26.77 -0.01 -28.26
N PRO A 513 25.44 0.05 -28.02
CA PRO A 513 24.45 0.67 -28.91
C PRO A 513 24.72 2.16 -29.12
N SER A 514 24.15 2.76 -30.20
CA SER A 514 24.26 4.18 -30.48
C SER A 514 23.80 5.03 -29.30
N LYS A 515 24.60 6.02 -28.87
CA LYS A 515 24.35 6.83 -27.67
C LYS A 515 24.19 8.30 -28.03
N PRO A 516 23.27 9.03 -27.36
CA PRO A 516 23.21 10.47 -27.48
C PRO A 516 24.27 11.17 -26.63
N GLY A 517 24.78 12.29 -27.14
CA GLY A 517 25.57 13.26 -26.39
C GLY A 517 24.73 14.51 -26.13
N LEU A 518 24.46 14.83 -24.89
CA LEU A 518 23.77 16.04 -24.46
C LEU A 518 24.81 17.07 -24.01
N ILE A 519 24.73 18.29 -24.54
CA ILE A 519 25.54 19.42 -24.09
C ILE A 519 24.64 20.62 -23.74
N ARG A 520 25.11 21.44 -22.81
CA ARG A 520 24.53 22.75 -22.55
C ARG A 520 25.29 23.82 -23.31
N GLU A 521 24.59 24.67 -24.07
CA GLU A 521 25.13 25.81 -24.80
C GLU A 521 24.40 27.09 -24.37
N PRO A 522 24.94 27.84 -23.39
CA PRO A 522 24.33 29.09 -22.97
C PRO A 522 24.13 30.06 -24.13
N GLY A 523 22.92 30.60 -24.26
CA GLY A 523 22.54 31.47 -25.36
C GLY A 523 21.89 30.77 -26.56
N PHE A 524 21.91 29.44 -26.63
CA PHE A 524 21.10 28.68 -27.57
C PHE A 524 19.63 28.69 -27.12
N ALA A 525 18.71 28.84 -28.06
CA ALA A 525 17.26 28.84 -27.83
C ALA A 525 16.60 27.74 -28.69
N GLY A 526 16.63 26.53 -28.20
CA GLY A 526 16.04 25.37 -28.86
C GLY A 526 14.65 25.00 -28.27
N PRO A 527 14.02 23.92 -28.79
CA PRO A 527 12.69 23.48 -28.39
C PRO A 527 12.65 22.78 -27.02
N GLY A 528 13.81 22.64 -26.33
CA GLY A 528 14.01 21.68 -25.24
C GLY A 528 14.03 20.24 -25.78
N LEU A 529 14.56 19.33 -25.03
CA LEU A 529 14.76 17.92 -25.42
C LEU A 529 14.00 16.99 -24.52
N GLU A 530 13.38 15.96 -25.08
CA GLU A 530 12.69 14.91 -24.32
C GLU A 530 13.66 14.19 -23.39
N VAL A 531 13.34 14.17 -22.09
CA VAL A 531 14.12 13.52 -21.05
C VAL A 531 13.20 12.84 -20.05
N GLU A 532 13.74 11.91 -19.30
CA GLU A 532 13.07 11.31 -18.14
C GLU A 532 13.92 11.53 -16.89
N VAL A 533 13.25 11.84 -15.78
CA VAL A 533 13.85 11.92 -14.46
C VAL A 533 13.53 10.63 -13.73
N TRP A 534 14.57 9.93 -13.30
CA TRP A 534 14.49 8.69 -12.56
C TRP A 534 15.02 8.88 -11.14
N SER A 535 14.43 8.22 -10.15
CA SER A 535 14.92 8.18 -8.77
C SER A 535 15.53 6.83 -8.49
N LEU A 536 16.79 6.79 -8.00
CA LEU A 536 17.51 5.57 -7.64
C LEU A 536 17.91 5.59 -6.17
N PRO A 537 18.01 4.43 -5.47
CA PRO A 537 18.73 4.34 -4.21
C PRO A 537 20.16 4.85 -4.36
N ALA A 538 20.71 5.55 -3.37
CA ALA A 538 22.04 6.18 -3.47
C ALA A 538 23.15 5.17 -3.81
N GLU A 539 23.08 3.96 -3.28
CA GLU A 539 24.04 2.90 -3.60
C GLU A 539 23.94 2.47 -5.08
N SER A 540 22.72 2.30 -5.60
CA SER A 540 22.47 1.96 -7.01
C SER A 540 22.86 3.10 -7.93
N PHE A 541 22.57 4.36 -7.53
CA PHE A 541 23.04 5.55 -8.25
C PHE A 541 24.57 5.57 -8.31
N GLY A 542 25.26 5.29 -7.21
CA GLY A 542 26.74 5.21 -7.18
C GLY A 542 27.29 4.16 -8.13
N ARG A 543 26.73 2.96 -8.13
CA ARG A 543 27.11 1.88 -9.07
C ARG A 543 26.82 2.28 -10.51
N PHE A 544 25.67 2.85 -10.77
CA PHE A 544 25.24 3.30 -12.10
C PHE A 544 26.19 4.38 -12.65
N VAL A 545 26.50 5.41 -11.87
CA VAL A 545 27.41 6.49 -12.28
C VAL A 545 28.82 5.98 -12.53
N ASN A 546 29.32 5.06 -11.68
CA ASN A 546 30.64 4.45 -11.86
C ASN A 546 30.76 3.59 -13.13
N ALA A 547 29.64 3.09 -13.66
CA ALA A 547 29.60 2.30 -14.89
C ALA A 547 29.50 3.14 -16.16
N ILE A 548 29.31 4.46 -16.06
CA ILE A 548 29.19 5.34 -17.22
C ILE A 548 30.51 5.42 -17.97
N PRO A 549 30.58 4.99 -19.23
CA PRO A 549 31.82 5.05 -20.00
C PRO A 549 32.06 6.45 -20.57
N ALA A 550 33.32 6.84 -20.65
CA ALA A 550 33.70 8.02 -21.46
C ALA A 550 33.16 7.89 -22.89
N PRO A 551 32.80 8.99 -23.54
CA PRO A 551 32.91 10.40 -23.15
C PRO A 551 31.67 10.93 -22.39
N LEU A 552 30.83 10.05 -21.88
CA LEU A 552 29.65 10.44 -21.08
C LEU A 552 30.07 10.69 -19.62
N GLY A 553 29.36 11.59 -18.96
CA GLY A 553 29.51 11.89 -17.55
C GLY A 553 28.20 12.40 -17.00
N VAL A 554 28.19 12.80 -15.73
CA VAL A 554 27.03 13.40 -15.09
C VAL A 554 27.32 14.82 -14.63
N GLY A 555 26.31 15.66 -14.73
CA GLY A 555 26.34 17.05 -14.28
C GLY A 555 24.94 17.52 -13.92
N LYS A 556 24.72 18.83 -13.83
CA LYS A 556 23.38 19.40 -13.58
C LYS A 556 22.70 19.71 -14.92
N VAL A 557 21.54 19.09 -15.12
CA VAL A 557 20.64 19.34 -16.25
C VAL A 557 19.47 20.20 -15.75
N THR A 558 19.24 21.34 -16.41
CA THR A 558 18.10 22.21 -16.13
C THR A 558 16.90 21.74 -16.95
N LEU A 559 15.78 21.50 -16.29
CA LEU A 559 14.51 21.10 -16.89
C LEU A 559 13.70 22.31 -17.36
N ALA A 560 12.66 22.08 -18.16
CA ALA A 560 11.81 23.14 -18.71
C ALA A 560 11.09 23.99 -17.63
N ASN A 561 10.85 23.42 -16.45
CA ASN A 561 10.28 24.11 -15.28
C ASN A 561 11.33 24.90 -14.46
N GLY A 562 12.59 24.96 -14.89
CA GLY A 562 13.68 25.62 -14.20
C GLY A 562 14.37 24.80 -13.10
N ARG A 563 13.85 23.63 -12.73
CA ARG A 563 14.46 22.70 -11.77
C ARG A 563 15.75 22.12 -12.35
N ALA A 564 16.79 22.01 -11.54
CA ALA A 564 18.04 21.35 -11.91
C ALA A 564 18.15 19.99 -11.20
N ALA A 565 18.43 18.93 -11.95
CA ALA A 565 18.69 17.59 -11.42
C ALA A 565 20.01 17.04 -11.98
N THR A 566 20.59 16.04 -11.33
CA THR A 566 21.78 15.36 -11.88
C THR A 566 21.39 14.61 -13.15
N GLY A 567 22.20 14.66 -14.20
CA GLY A 567 21.84 14.00 -15.45
C GLY A 567 23.03 13.81 -16.39
N PHE A 568 22.80 13.06 -17.46
CA PHE A 568 23.82 12.76 -18.45
C PHE A 568 24.21 13.99 -19.25
N LEU A 569 25.50 14.21 -19.35
CA LEU A 569 26.15 15.15 -20.26
C LEU A 569 27.27 14.42 -21.02
N CYS A 570 27.79 15.01 -22.08
CA CYS A 570 28.99 14.49 -22.73
C CYS A 570 30.10 15.54 -22.76
N GLU A 571 31.32 15.07 -22.86
CA GLU A 571 32.49 15.94 -23.05
C GLU A 571 32.46 16.57 -24.45
N SER A 572 32.79 17.86 -24.56
CA SER A 572 32.67 18.61 -25.80
C SER A 572 33.57 18.09 -26.94
N HIS A 573 34.71 17.46 -26.59
CA HIS A 573 35.61 16.89 -27.62
C HIS A 573 34.96 15.72 -28.38
N SER A 574 34.00 15.01 -27.78
CA SER A 574 33.30 13.88 -28.41
C SER A 574 32.31 14.29 -29.50
N LEU A 575 32.08 15.58 -29.66
CA LEU A 575 31.21 16.11 -30.72
C LEU A 575 31.91 16.22 -32.08
N GLN A 576 33.22 16.00 -32.14
CA GLN A 576 33.93 16.01 -33.38
C GLN A 576 33.46 14.85 -34.28
N GLY A 577 32.83 15.16 -35.41
CA GLY A 577 32.19 14.18 -36.27
C GLY A 577 30.80 13.71 -35.84
N ALA A 578 30.28 14.17 -34.71
CA ALA A 578 28.96 13.82 -34.23
C ALA A 578 27.83 14.52 -35.03
N ARG A 579 26.75 13.80 -35.29
CA ARG A 579 25.58 14.34 -36.01
C ARG A 579 24.64 15.01 -35.04
N GLU A 580 24.34 16.29 -35.24
CA GLU A 580 23.34 17.00 -34.44
C GLU A 580 21.91 16.54 -34.78
N ILE A 581 21.10 16.33 -33.74
CA ILE A 581 19.70 15.89 -33.83
C ILE A 581 18.77 16.74 -32.97
N THR A 582 19.21 17.89 -32.47
CA THR A 582 18.45 18.79 -31.61
C THR A 582 17.07 19.13 -32.18
N ALA A 583 17.00 19.39 -33.49
CA ALA A 583 15.75 19.74 -34.18
C ALA A 583 14.68 18.63 -34.12
N LEU A 584 15.06 17.38 -33.86
CA LEU A 584 14.12 16.27 -33.69
C LEU A 584 13.44 16.28 -32.30
N GLY A 585 13.97 17.03 -31.34
CA GLY A 585 13.39 17.21 -30.01
C GLY A 585 13.53 16.03 -29.05
N GLY A 586 14.26 14.96 -29.43
CA GLY A 586 14.51 13.82 -28.55
C GLY A 586 15.04 12.57 -29.26
N TRP A 587 15.57 11.65 -28.45
CA TRP A 587 16.22 10.42 -28.90
C TRP A 587 15.26 9.42 -29.56
N ARG A 588 14.05 9.26 -29.02
CA ARG A 588 13.04 8.35 -29.60
C ARG A 588 12.68 8.73 -31.01
N ARG A 589 12.45 10.03 -31.29
CA ARG A 589 12.15 10.54 -32.66
C ARG A 589 13.30 10.33 -33.63
N TYR A 590 14.53 10.42 -33.16
CA TYR A 590 15.69 10.05 -33.96
C TYR A 590 15.66 8.57 -34.36
N LEU A 591 15.45 7.67 -33.39
CA LEU A 591 15.38 6.23 -33.62
C LEU A 591 14.24 5.84 -34.57
N ASP A 592 13.07 6.45 -34.42
CA ASP A 592 11.91 6.20 -35.29
C ASP A 592 12.20 6.60 -36.74
N ARG A 593 12.88 7.73 -36.95
CA ARG A 593 13.32 8.18 -38.26
C ARG A 593 14.33 7.20 -38.91
N GLU A 594 15.29 6.72 -38.17
CA GLU A 594 16.28 5.74 -38.65
C GLU A 594 15.62 4.39 -39.00
N ARG A 595 14.61 3.96 -38.24
CA ARG A 595 13.82 2.76 -38.56
C ARG A 595 12.98 2.94 -39.82
N GLY A 596 12.32 4.08 -39.97
CA GLY A 596 11.53 4.42 -41.18
C GLY A 596 12.37 4.46 -42.46
N VAL A 597 13.62 4.96 -42.40
CA VAL A 597 14.55 4.96 -43.53
C VAL A 597 14.99 3.54 -43.91
N ARG A 598 15.16 2.62 -42.94
CA ARG A 598 15.51 1.21 -43.21
C ARG A 598 14.38 0.42 -43.87
N HIS A 599 13.13 0.73 -43.60
CA HIS A 599 11.97 0.09 -44.24
C HIS A 599 11.62 0.67 -45.61
N ALA A 600 12.08 1.88 -45.93
CA ALA A 600 11.88 2.49 -47.25
C ALA A 600 13.00 2.12 -48.26
N GLY A 601 14.06 1.47 -47.80
CA GLY A 601 15.22 1.04 -48.64
C GLY A 601 15.30 -0.49 -48.87
N GLN A 602 14.27 -1.25 -48.52
CA GLN A 602 14.04 -2.64 -48.90
C GLN A 602 12.79 -2.71 -49.81
#